data_65cd7ead76caee7dc488198d60336181
#
_entry.id   65cd7ead76caee7dc488198d60336181
#
_cell.length_a   1.000
_cell.length_b   1.000
_cell.length_c   1.000
_cell.angle_alpha   90.00
_cell.angle_beta   90.00
_cell.angle_gamma   90.00
#
_symmetry.space_group_name_H-M   'P 1'
#
loop_
_entity.id
_entity.type
_entity.pdbx_description
1 polymer ?
#
loop_
_entity_poly.entity_id
_entity_poly.type
_entity_poly.pdbx_seq_one_letter_code
_entity_poly.pdbx_strand_id
1 'polypeptide(L)'
;IMINHIGHVPIDGQPPDKAWVEGMEIISKQPNIYCKASGFVELTKDKPSASELDYYRPTMDVLWNLFGINCLVYGSNWPVSERYASYQNVQQLAFRYFETKGSTAIEKVFWENSKEFYKWIDRY
;
A
#
# COMPACT_ATOMS: atom_id res chain seq x y z
N ILE A 1 -1.43 -15.56 1.86
CA ILE A 1 -2.27 -14.90 0.83
C ILE A 1 -1.89 -13.44 0.75
N MET A 2 -1.78 -12.90 -0.47
CA MET A 2 -1.51 -11.48 -0.73
C MET A 2 -2.76 -10.81 -1.29
N ILE A 3 -3.25 -9.77 -0.63
CA ILE A 3 -4.28 -8.89 -1.17
C ILE A 3 -3.61 -7.90 -2.10
N ASN A 4 -3.91 -7.96 -3.40
CA ASN A 4 -3.33 -7.04 -4.38
C ASN A 4 -3.95 -5.64 -4.32
N HIS A 5 -3.12 -4.64 -4.56
CA HIS A 5 -3.54 -3.25 -4.80
C HIS A 5 -4.59 -2.76 -3.79
N ILE A 6 -4.25 -2.87 -2.51
CA ILE A 6 -5.09 -2.42 -1.38
C ILE A 6 -6.55 -2.92 -1.40
N GLY A 7 -6.83 -4.03 -2.11
CA GLY A 7 -8.20 -4.51 -2.28
C GLY A 7 -9.07 -3.64 -3.18
N HIS A 8 -8.47 -2.82 -4.03
CA HIS A 8 -9.13 -2.02 -5.07
C HIS A 8 -10.17 -1.00 -4.57
N VAL A 9 -9.96 -0.38 -3.41
CA VAL A 9 -10.85 0.70 -2.95
C VAL A 9 -10.59 2.00 -3.72
N PRO A 10 -11.62 2.70 -4.19
CA PRO A 10 -11.46 4.03 -4.76
C PRO A 10 -10.96 5.05 -3.73
N ILE A 11 -10.06 5.93 -4.16
CA ILE A 11 -9.45 6.98 -3.32
C ILE A 11 -9.92 8.35 -3.79
N ASP A 12 -10.43 9.17 -2.88
CA ASP A 12 -10.98 10.49 -3.18
C ASP A 12 -10.60 11.56 -2.14
N GLY A 13 -9.56 11.31 -1.35
CA GLY A 13 -9.11 12.23 -0.30
C GLY A 13 -9.93 12.16 0.99
N GLN A 14 -10.99 11.38 1.02
CA GLN A 14 -11.86 11.17 2.17
C GLN A 14 -11.60 9.81 2.81
N PRO A 15 -12.13 9.52 4.01
CA PRO A 15 -12.11 8.18 4.57
C PRO A 15 -12.65 7.16 3.57
N PRO A 16 -12.01 5.97 3.45
CA PRO A 16 -12.43 4.96 2.48
C PRO A 16 -13.81 4.39 2.80
N ASP A 17 -14.39 3.72 1.81
CA ASP A 17 -15.70 3.08 1.92
C ASP A 17 -15.80 2.16 3.15
N LYS A 18 -16.91 2.30 3.89
CA LYS A 18 -17.12 1.58 5.14
C LYS A 18 -17.14 0.06 4.96
N ALA A 19 -17.79 -0.43 3.91
CA ALA A 19 -17.87 -1.87 3.66
C ALA A 19 -16.49 -2.44 3.34
N TRP A 20 -15.65 -1.69 2.63
CA TRP A 20 -14.25 -2.08 2.39
C TRP A 20 -13.46 -2.14 3.70
N VAL A 21 -13.60 -1.13 4.58
CA VAL A 21 -12.92 -1.11 5.89
C VAL A 21 -13.31 -2.32 6.74
N GLU A 22 -14.61 -2.61 6.84
CA GLU A 22 -15.12 -3.76 7.58
C GLU A 22 -14.60 -5.09 7.02
N GLY A 23 -14.58 -5.25 5.70
CA GLY A 23 -14.03 -6.42 5.03
C GLY A 23 -12.53 -6.59 5.28
N MET A 24 -11.75 -5.51 5.16
CA MET A 24 -10.31 -5.53 5.42
C MET A 24 -10.00 -5.81 6.89
N GLU A 25 -10.82 -5.32 7.82
CA GLU A 25 -10.68 -5.61 9.24
C GLU A 25 -10.86 -7.11 9.53
N ILE A 26 -11.87 -7.74 8.94
CA ILE A 26 -12.09 -9.18 9.10
C ILE A 26 -10.91 -9.98 8.53
N ILE A 27 -10.46 -9.63 7.33
CA ILE A 27 -9.39 -10.35 6.63
C ILE A 27 -8.04 -10.16 7.36
N SER A 28 -7.74 -8.97 7.84
CA SER A 28 -6.47 -8.67 8.51
C SER A 28 -6.23 -9.50 9.78
N LYS A 29 -7.29 -9.97 10.40
CA LYS A 29 -7.23 -10.85 11.59
C LYS A 29 -6.90 -12.31 11.26
N GLN A 30 -6.92 -12.69 10.00
CA GLN A 30 -6.60 -14.05 9.59
C GLN A 30 -5.08 -14.25 9.51
N PRO A 31 -4.56 -15.45 9.83
CA PRO A 31 -3.14 -15.72 9.75
C PRO A 31 -2.64 -15.72 8.29
N ASN A 32 -1.39 -15.33 8.10
CA ASN A 32 -0.70 -15.36 6.80
C ASN A 32 -1.37 -14.51 5.69
N ILE A 33 -2.02 -13.43 6.06
CA ILE A 33 -2.57 -12.43 5.13
C ILE A 33 -1.67 -11.21 5.09
N TYR A 34 -1.24 -10.86 3.90
CA TYR A 34 -0.48 -9.65 3.59
C TYR A 34 -1.30 -8.77 2.65
N CYS A 35 -1.07 -7.46 2.70
CA CYS A 35 -1.67 -6.52 1.77
C CYS A 35 -0.59 -5.76 1.01
N LYS A 36 -0.74 -5.71 -0.31
CA LYS A 36 0.16 -4.94 -1.16
C LYS A 36 -0.23 -3.47 -1.15
N ALA A 37 0.62 -2.65 -0.56
CA ALA A 37 0.54 -1.18 -0.60
C ALA A 37 0.95 -0.71 -2.00
N SER A 38 0.02 -0.77 -2.93
CA SER A 38 0.22 -0.48 -4.36
C SER A 38 -1.09 -0.08 -5.04
N GLY A 39 -1.01 0.46 -6.25
CA GLY A 39 -2.17 0.85 -7.03
C GLY A 39 -2.83 2.15 -6.56
N PHE A 40 -2.16 2.96 -5.78
CA PHE A 40 -2.73 4.18 -5.21
C PHE A 40 -3.17 5.19 -6.27
N VAL A 41 -2.28 5.50 -7.21
CA VAL A 41 -2.57 6.52 -8.25
C VAL A 41 -3.61 6.06 -9.26
N GLU A 42 -3.69 4.76 -9.51
CA GLU A 42 -4.68 4.16 -10.40
C GLU A 42 -6.09 4.21 -9.82
N LEU A 43 -6.19 4.12 -8.50
CA LEU A 43 -7.46 4.02 -7.78
C LEU A 43 -8.06 5.37 -7.39
N THR A 44 -7.41 6.48 -7.74
CA THR A 44 -7.98 7.81 -7.49
C THR A 44 -9.24 8.02 -8.31
N LYS A 45 -10.29 8.59 -7.70
CA LYS A 45 -11.50 8.99 -8.42
C LYS A 45 -11.25 10.21 -9.29
N ASP A 46 -10.45 11.15 -8.79
CA ASP A 46 -10.13 12.39 -9.51
C ASP A 46 -8.99 12.16 -10.50
N LYS A 47 -9.12 12.73 -11.69
CA LYS A 47 -8.10 12.67 -12.74
C LYS A 47 -7.77 14.09 -13.23
N PRO A 48 -6.49 14.45 -13.37
CA PRO A 48 -5.28 13.63 -13.10
C PRO A 48 -5.17 13.21 -11.64
N SER A 49 -4.43 12.12 -11.39
CA SER A 49 -4.23 11.60 -10.05
C SER A 49 -3.53 12.64 -9.16
N ALA A 50 -4.00 12.77 -7.91
CA ALA A 50 -3.42 13.69 -6.95
C ALA A 50 -1.96 13.33 -6.66
N SER A 51 -1.10 14.34 -6.47
CA SER A 51 0.30 14.17 -6.09
C SER A 51 0.54 14.33 -4.59
N GLU A 52 -0.44 14.88 -3.87
CA GLU A 52 -0.31 15.20 -2.46
C GLU A 52 -0.55 13.98 -1.57
N LEU A 53 0.36 13.70 -0.64
CA LEU A 53 0.26 12.58 0.28
C LEU A 53 -1.05 12.60 1.08
N ASP A 54 -1.49 13.77 1.51
CA ASP A 54 -2.70 13.90 2.33
C ASP A 54 -3.97 13.42 1.64
N TYR A 55 -3.99 13.39 0.30
CA TYR A 55 -5.09 12.82 -0.48
C TYR A 55 -5.21 11.30 -0.28
N TYR A 56 -4.09 10.61 -0.08
CA TYR A 56 -4.02 9.16 0.08
C TYR A 56 -4.00 8.72 1.54
N ARG A 57 -3.64 9.63 2.44
CA ARG A 57 -3.41 9.33 3.87
C ARG A 57 -4.59 8.63 4.55
N PRO A 58 -5.86 9.02 4.36
CA PRO A 58 -6.97 8.32 5.01
C PRO A 58 -7.01 6.82 4.70
N THR A 59 -6.75 6.44 3.45
CA THR A 59 -6.71 5.04 3.03
C THR A 59 -5.45 4.34 3.56
N MET A 60 -4.29 4.99 3.46
CA MET A 60 -3.04 4.42 3.97
C MET A 60 -3.06 4.19 5.48
N ASP A 61 -3.69 5.08 6.24
CA ASP A 61 -3.83 4.92 7.69
C ASP A 61 -4.69 3.71 8.07
N VAL A 62 -5.75 3.43 7.34
CA VAL A 62 -6.53 2.20 7.54
C VAL A 62 -5.66 0.96 7.30
N LEU A 63 -4.91 0.93 6.19
CA LEU A 63 -4.02 -0.20 5.90
C LEU A 63 -2.96 -0.40 6.98
N TRP A 64 -2.33 0.69 7.42
CA TRP A 64 -1.34 0.64 8.49
C TRP A 64 -1.91 0.12 9.80
N ASN A 65 -3.08 0.62 10.20
CA ASN A 65 -3.73 0.23 11.43
C ASN A 65 -4.20 -1.24 11.43
N LEU A 66 -4.61 -1.76 10.28
CA LEU A 66 -5.12 -3.12 10.15
C LEU A 66 -4.03 -4.17 9.95
N PHE A 67 -3.04 -3.89 9.09
CA PHE A 67 -2.01 -4.86 8.72
C PHE A 67 -0.68 -4.65 9.45
N GLY A 68 -0.41 -3.44 9.90
CA GLY A 68 0.80 -3.11 10.63
C GLY A 68 2.08 -3.24 9.82
N ILE A 69 3.20 -3.10 10.51
CA ILE A 69 4.54 -3.06 9.94
C ILE A 69 4.97 -4.37 9.26
N ASN A 70 4.42 -5.51 9.68
CA ASN A 70 4.89 -6.84 9.24
C ASN A 70 4.08 -7.44 8.08
N CYS A 71 2.91 -6.90 7.75
CA CYS A 71 2.00 -7.49 6.76
C CYS A 71 1.68 -6.57 5.58
N LEU A 72 2.41 -5.47 5.43
CA LEU A 72 2.33 -4.59 4.27
C LEU A 72 3.54 -4.80 3.36
N VAL A 73 3.31 -4.85 2.05
CA VAL A 73 4.35 -4.99 1.04
C VAL A 73 4.17 -3.91 -0.02
N TYR A 74 5.19 -3.08 -0.23
CA TYR A 74 5.16 -2.07 -1.29
C TYR A 74 5.18 -2.69 -2.68
N GLY A 75 4.43 -2.09 -3.59
CA GLY A 75 4.49 -2.36 -5.03
C GLY A 75 4.23 -1.09 -5.83
N SER A 76 5.00 -0.87 -6.89
CA SER A 76 4.85 0.30 -7.76
C SER A 76 3.67 0.18 -8.73
N ASN A 77 3.25 -1.04 -9.02
CA ASN A 77 2.32 -1.37 -10.10
C ASN A 77 2.80 -0.88 -11.48
N TRP A 78 4.11 -0.60 -11.61
CA TRP A 78 4.71 -0.25 -12.89
C TRP A 78 4.68 -1.47 -13.84
N PRO A 79 4.41 -1.32 -15.15
CA PRO A 79 4.24 -0.07 -15.89
C PRO A 79 2.81 0.48 -15.93
N VAL A 80 1.83 -0.15 -15.31
CA VAL A 80 0.43 0.31 -15.32
C VAL A 80 0.31 1.71 -14.71
N SER A 81 0.99 1.95 -13.60
CA SER A 81 1.00 3.25 -12.90
C SER A 81 1.53 4.41 -13.75
N GLU A 82 2.37 4.15 -14.76
CA GLU A 82 2.95 5.17 -15.64
C GLU A 82 1.90 6.00 -16.38
N ARG A 83 0.72 5.45 -16.58
CA ARG A 83 -0.42 6.18 -17.18
C ARG A 83 -0.96 7.29 -16.28
N TYR A 84 -0.63 7.28 -15.00
CA TYR A 84 -1.21 8.16 -13.98
C TYR A 84 -0.17 9.03 -13.29
N ALA A 85 1.03 8.52 -13.09
CA ALA A 85 2.15 9.23 -12.47
C ALA A 85 3.48 8.59 -12.87
N SER A 86 4.58 9.33 -12.79
CA SER A 86 5.90 8.76 -13.02
C SER A 86 6.23 7.71 -11.96
N TYR A 87 7.08 6.74 -12.31
CA TYR A 87 7.58 5.72 -11.36
C TYR A 87 8.15 6.35 -10.09
N GLN A 88 8.93 7.42 -10.25
CA GLN A 88 9.53 8.13 -9.12
C GLN A 88 8.47 8.72 -8.19
N ASN A 89 7.43 9.34 -8.74
CA ASN A 89 6.35 9.93 -7.93
C ASN A 89 5.56 8.86 -7.17
N VAL A 90 5.27 7.73 -7.81
CA VAL A 90 4.59 6.59 -7.18
C VAL A 90 5.41 6.05 -6.00
N GLN A 91 6.71 5.84 -6.21
CA GLN A 91 7.59 5.36 -5.18
C GLN A 91 7.72 6.35 -4.02
N GLN A 92 7.90 7.63 -4.33
CA GLN A 92 8.04 8.67 -3.31
C GLN A 92 6.77 8.87 -2.49
N LEU A 93 5.60 8.74 -3.09
CA LEU A 93 4.32 8.81 -2.38
C LEU A 93 4.27 7.79 -1.23
N ALA A 94 4.56 6.54 -1.53
CA ALA A 94 4.60 5.47 -0.54
C ALA A 94 5.76 5.67 0.45
N PHE A 95 6.94 6.01 -0.03
CA PHE A 95 8.11 6.23 0.82
C PHE A 95 7.86 7.31 1.88
N ARG A 96 7.33 8.47 1.49
CA ARG A 96 7.01 9.56 2.41
C ARG A 96 6.01 9.14 3.49
N TYR A 97 5.03 8.34 3.12
CA TYR A 97 4.08 7.83 4.12
C TYR A 97 4.76 6.94 5.14
N PHE A 98 5.47 5.90 4.69
CA PHE A 98 6.10 4.93 5.58
C PHE A 98 7.30 5.53 6.35
N GLU A 99 7.95 6.55 5.81
CA GLU A 99 8.98 7.31 6.53
C GLU A 99 8.43 7.93 7.82
N THR A 100 7.19 8.38 7.83
CA THR A 100 6.53 8.89 9.05
C THR A 100 6.35 7.80 10.13
N LYS A 101 6.45 6.54 9.77
CA LYS A 101 6.36 5.39 10.67
C LYS A 101 7.72 4.89 11.16
N GLY A 102 8.80 5.48 10.66
CA GLY A 102 10.18 5.19 11.05
C GLY A 102 10.97 4.36 10.04
N SER A 103 12.30 4.30 10.22
CA SER A 103 13.22 3.59 9.30
C SER A 103 12.93 2.09 9.22
N THR A 104 12.58 1.47 10.34
CA THR A 104 12.20 0.04 10.36
C THR A 104 10.97 -0.24 9.50
N ALA A 105 10.01 0.69 9.45
CA ALA A 105 8.84 0.55 8.57
C ALA A 105 9.23 0.56 7.09
N ILE A 106 10.17 1.42 6.71
CA ILE A 106 10.71 1.46 5.34
C ILE A 106 11.36 0.11 4.98
N GLU A 107 12.29 -0.39 5.79
CA GLU A 107 12.96 -1.67 5.52
C GLU A 107 11.97 -2.83 5.40
N LYS A 108 11.03 -2.90 6.31
CA LYS A 108 10.01 -3.96 6.32
C LYS A 108 9.10 -3.90 5.11
N VAL A 109 8.47 -2.76 4.86
CA VAL A 109 7.44 -2.63 3.82
C VAL A 109 8.03 -2.69 2.42
N PHE A 110 9.23 -2.11 2.21
CA PHE A 110 9.86 -2.07 0.88
C PHE A 110 10.73 -3.29 0.58
N TRP A 111 11.10 -4.09 1.57
CA TRP A 111 12.02 -5.21 1.36
C TRP A 111 11.70 -6.46 2.17
N GLU A 112 11.85 -6.43 3.50
CA GLU A 112 11.85 -7.65 4.31
C GLU A 112 10.55 -8.44 4.23
N ASN A 113 9.39 -7.77 4.28
CA ASN A 113 8.10 -8.43 4.21
C ASN A 113 7.90 -9.16 2.88
N SER A 114 8.37 -8.59 1.77
CA SER A 114 8.30 -9.26 0.48
C SER A 114 9.21 -10.48 0.41
N LYS A 115 10.41 -10.38 0.98
CA LYS A 115 11.35 -11.49 1.09
C LYS A 115 10.73 -12.65 1.89
N GLU A 116 10.11 -12.35 3.01
CA GLU A 116 9.44 -13.34 3.86
C GLU A 116 8.21 -13.95 3.16
N PHE A 117 7.35 -13.12 2.60
CA PHE A 117 6.12 -13.59 1.93
C PHE A 117 6.40 -14.48 0.73
N TYR A 118 7.31 -14.06 -0.15
CA TYR A 118 7.66 -14.80 -1.37
C TYR A 118 8.72 -15.89 -1.12
N LYS A 119 9.23 -16.00 0.11
CA LYS A 119 10.25 -16.99 0.51
C LYS A 119 11.49 -16.93 -0.40
N TRP A 120 11.98 -15.72 -0.62
CA TRP A 120 13.16 -15.54 -1.45
C TRP A 120 14.37 -16.22 -0.82
N ILE A 121 15.07 -16.99 -1.62
CA ILE A 121 16.29 -17.67 -1.22
C ILE A 121 17.47 -16.76 -1.54
N ASP A 122 18.30 -16.49 -0.54
CA ASP A 122 19.57 -15.81 -0.76
C ASP A 122 20.47 -16.74 -1.60
N ARG A 123 20.92 -16.22 -2.75
CA ARG A 123 21.74 -17.00 -3.70
C ARG A 123 23.23 -16.93 -3.41
N TYR A 124 23.60 -16.30 -2.29
CA TYR A 124 25.01 -16.10 -1.91
C TYR A 124 25.25 -16.47 -0.45
#